data_8830f6cafa23fdcd12dd83884e61a447
#
_entry.id   8830f6cafa23fdcd12dd83884e61a447
#
_cell.length_a   1.000
_cell.length_b   1.000
_cell.length_c   1.000
_cell.angle_alpha   90.00
_cell.angle_beta   90.00
_cell.angle_gamma   90.00
#
_symmetry.space_group_name_H-M   'P 1'
#
loop_
_entity.id
_entity.type
_entity.pdbx_description
1 polymer ?
#
loop_
_entity_poly.entity_id
_entity_poly.type
_entity_poly.pdbx_seq_one_letter_code
_entity_poly.pdbx_strand_id
1 'polypeptide(L)'
;VKKVTHKKNSDLLNGISFRDAYSQFRDFCGDAILVGWGSSDPSMLKMNLEFFEMDSKLNMFFLDLQPIFSLFAGLQGTQRSVEAAVDFYKIDKNEVVHSSTADARYTGAVFEEIFKHNKPSAVISAISSSSIDPDVPSDFSFVSPECLDGTSAFATSVNFMKNCPLCGKKLSVKIPSFRIRKSQYALLECREHGELFSRTRVKKNKAGNYYAASVMRFATQNDYWLVASKKEEFDKYGEKGKPVEKTETEENAT
;
A
#
# COMPACT_ATOMS: atom_id res chain seq x y z
N VAL A 1 -4.99 18.75 -6.10
CA VAL A 1 -6.31 18.18 -6.43
C VAL A 1 -6.70 18.60 -7.83
N LYS A 2 -6.93 19.88 -8.15
CA LYS A 2 -7.38 20.38 -9.47
C LYS A 2 -6.56 19.89 -10.69
N LYS A 3 -5.23 19.72 -10.53
CA LYS A 3 -4.35 19.24 -11.61
C LYS A 3 -4.56 17.75 -11.95
N VAL A 4 -5.07 16.96 -11.02
CA VAL A 4 -5.25 15.50 -11.18
C VAL A 4 -6.71 15.17 -11.48
N THR A 5 -7.65 15.72 -10.72
CA THR A 5 -9.07 15.38 -10.85
C THR A 5 -9.81 16.22 -11.90
N HIS A 6 -9.19 17.30 -12.41
CA HIS A 6 -9.80 18.29 -13.32
C HIS A 6 -11.08 18.96 -12.79
N LYS A 7 -11.46 18.74 -11.50
CA LYS A 7 -12.64 19.34 -10.86
C LYS A 7 -12.36 20.77 -10.43
N LYS A 8 -13.33 21.66 -10.63
CA LYS A 8 -13.32 23.05 -10.15
C LYS A 8 -14.04 23.13 -8.81
N ASN A 9 -13.76 24.17 -8.02
CA ASN A 9 -14.46 24.37 -6.76
C ASN A 9 -15.97 24.54 -6.95
N SER A 10 -16.42 25.15 -8.07
CA SER A 10 -17.83 25.24 -8.43
C SER A 10 -18.52 23.89 -8.56
N ASP A 11 -17.79 22.87 -9.03
CA ASP A 11 -18.35 21.53 -9.22
C ASP A 11 -18.62 20.85 -7.88
N LEU A 12 -17.83 21.20 -6.85
CA LEU A 12 -18.00 20.67 -5.48
C LEU A 12 -19.21 21.27 -4.77
N LEU A 13 -19.61 22.51 -5.11
CA LEU A 13 -20.77 23.17 -4.50
C LEU A 13 -22.10 22.51 -4.89
N ASN A 14 -22.13 21.81 -6.01
CA ASN A 14 -23.31 21.08 -6.49
C ASN A 14 -23.33 19.61 -6.07
N GLY A 15 -22.35 19.16 -5.27
CA GLY A 15 -22.28 17.80 -4.75
C GLY A 15 -23.24 17.58 -3.58
N ILE A 16 -23.63 16.34 -3.37
CA ILE A 16 -24.34 15.92 -2.16
C ILE A 16 -23.39 15.92 -0.95
N SER A 17 -23.93 15.94 0.26
CA SER A 17 -23.12 15.88 1.47
C SER A 17 -22.34 14.55 1.55
N PHE A 18 -21.21 14.54 2.27
CA PHE A 18 -20.47 13.30 2.49
C PHE A 18 -21.32 12.25 3.21
N ARG A 19 -22.17 12.67 4.17
CA ARG A 19 -23.07 11.77 4.89
C ARG A 19 -24.06 11.09 3.98
N ASP A 20 -24.68 11.84 3.08
CA ASP A 20 -25.65 11.30 2.11
C ASP A 20 -24.95 10.39 1.09
N ALA A 21 -23.78 10.82 0.61
CA ALA A 21 -22.96 10.00 -0.32
C ALA A 21 -22.54 8.68 0.32
N TYR A 22 -22.12 8.69 1.58
CA TYR A 22 -21.72 7.49 2.30
C TYR A 22 -22.90 6.55 2.58
N SER A 23 -24.08 7.09 2.93
CA SER A 23 -25.30 6.29 3.09
C SER A 23 -25.64 5.56 1.79
N GLN A 24 -25.71 6.29 0.66
CA GLN A 24 -25.98 5.69 -0.64
C GLN A 24 -24.92 4.66 -1.05
N PHE A 25 -23.66 4.93 -0.74
CA PHE A 25 -22.57 3.99 -0.99
C PHE A 25 -22.75 2.69 -0.18
N ARG A 26 -23.10 2.79 1.10
CA ARG A 26 -23.37 1.63 1.97
C ARG A 26 -24.54 0.80 1.46
N ASP A 27 -25.64 1.47 1.10
CA ASP A 27 -26.84 0.81 0.56
C ASP A 27 -26.53 0.10 -0.76
N PHE A 28 -25.69 0.71 -1.61
CA PHE A 28 -25.25 0.10 -2.86
C PHE A 28 -24.34 -1.11 -2.66
N CYS A 29 -23.38 -1.03 -1.72
CA CYS A 29 -22.41 -2.10 -1.51
C CYS A 29 -22.99 -3.32 -0.77
N GLY A 30 -23.94 -3.12 0.15
CA GLY A 30 -24.45 -4.20 1.00
C GLY A 30 -23.31 -4.95 1.69
N ASP A 31 -23.30 -6.28 1.54
CA ASP A 31 -22.31 -7.21 2.11
C ASP A 31 -21.18 -7.56 1.10
N ALA A 32 -21.04 -6.84 0.02
CA ALA A 32 -20.02 -7.11 -1.00
C ALA A 32 -18.61 -6.82 -0.48
N ILE A 33 -17.63 -7.58 -0.98
CA ILE A 33 -16.22 -7.26 -0.80
C ILE A 33 -15.89 -6.07 -1.71
N LEU A 34 -15.34 -5.02 -1.14
CA LEU A 34 -14.88 -3.87 -1.91
C LEU A 34 -13.55 -4.19 -2.59
N VAL A 35 -13.47 -3.97 -3.88
CA VAL A 35 -12.25 -4.15 -4.66
C VAL A 35 -11.72 -2.79 -5.09
N GLY A 36 -10.48 -2.50 -4.71
CA GLY A 36 -9.80 -1.26 -5.10
C GLY A 36 -8.43 -1.52 -5.72
N TRP A 37 -7.79 -0.44 -6.15
CA TRP A 37 -6.43 -0.48 -6.69
C TRP A 37 -5.46 0.21 -5.73
N GLY A 38 -4.77 -0.59 -4.92
CA GLY A 38 -3.95 -0.13 -3.80
C GLY A 38 -4.68 -0.22 -2.47
N SER A 39 -3.96 -0.13 -1.38
CA SER A 39 -4.44 -0.39 -0.01
C SER A 39 -4.91 0.86 0.75
N SER A 40 -4.94 2.04 0.12
CA SER A 40 -5.19 3.31 0.82
C SER A 40 -6.67 3.65 1.01
N ASP A 41 -7.56 3.12 0.18
CA ASP A 41 -8.96 3.54 0.12
C ASP A 41 -9.72 3.34 1.44
N PRO A 42 -9.61 2.19 2.15
CA PRO A 42 -10.28 2.02 3.43
C PRO A 42 -9.81 3.03 4.49
N SER A 43 -8.51 3.30 4.54
CA SER A 43 -7.95 4.27 5.49
C SER A 43 -8.44 5.70 5.20
N MET A 44 -8.49 6.08 3.93
CA MET A 44 -9.02 7.37 3.50
C MET A 44 -10.50 7.51 3.82
N LEU A 45 -11.29 6.44 3.63
CA LEU A 45 -12.70 6.43 3.97
C LEU A 45 -12.91 6.60 5.48
N LYS A 46 -12.17 5.85 6.30
CA LYS A 46 -12.21 5.98 7.77
C LYS A 46 -11.85 7.38 8.24
N MET A 47 -10.79 7.97 7.72
CA MET A 47 -10.40 9.36 8.05
C MET A 47 -11.52 10.36 7.72
N ASN A 48 -12.23 10.17 6.62
CA ASN A 48 -13.37 11.04 6.29
C ASN A 48 -14.55 10.82 7.24
N LEU A 49 -14.87 9.56 7.59
CA LEU A 49 -15.92 9.25 8.57
C LEU A 49 -15.63 9.91 9.92
N GLU A 50 -14.41 9.78 10.42
CA GLU A 50 -13.96 10.44 11.65
C GLU A 50 -14.05 11.98 11.55
N PHE A 51 -13.60 12.56 10.43
CA PHE A 51 -13.67 14.01 10.21
C PHE A 51 -15.11 14.54 10.24
N PHE A 52 -16.06 13.76 9.72
CA PHE A 52 -17.49 14.11 9.73
C PHE A 52 -18.23 13.58 10.97
N GLU A 53 -17.50 13.15 12.02
CA GLU A 53 -18.06 12.62 13.27
C GLU A 53 -19.10 11.50 13.04
N MET A 54 -18.75 10.56 12.15
CA MET A 54 -19.53 9.37 11.84
C MET A 54 -18.82 8.14 12.41
N ASP A 55 -19.56 7.03 12.59
CA ASP A 55 -18.95 5.75 12.94
C ASP A 55 -17.94 5.34 11.84
N SER A 56 -16.68 5.17 12.23
CA SER A 56 -15.59 4.82 11.32
C SER A 56 -15.46 3.30 11.09
N LYS A 57 -16.32 2.49 11.70
CA LYS A 57 -16.40 1.04 11.38
C LYS A 57 -17.00 0.86 10.00
N LEU A 58 -16.24 0.20 9.13
CA LEU A 58 -16.70 -0.05 7.76
C LEU A 58 -17.61 -1.27 7.68
N ASN A 59 -17.40 -2.29 8.53
CA ASN A 59 -18.16 -3.56 8.52
C ASN A 59 -18.23 -4.19 7.13
N MET A 60 -17.12 -4.19 6.40
CA MET A 60 -16.99 -4.77 5.06
C MET A 60 -15.55 -5.19 4.79
N PHE A 61 -15.36 -6.21 3.98
CA PHE A 61 -14.05 -6.63 3.54
C PHE A 61 -13.57 -5.79 2.36
N PHE A 62 -12.25 -5.65 2.27
CA PHE A 62 -11.57 -4.93 1.20
C PHE A 62 -10.50 -5.81 0.55
N LEU A 63 -10.41 -5.74 -0.77
CA LEU A 63 -9.41 -6.41 -1.57
C LEU A 63 -8.58 -5.38 -2.35
N ASP A 64 -7.27 -5.37 -2.10
CA ASP A 64 -6.32 -4.67 -2.98
C ASP A 64 -6.01 -5.56 -4.19
N LEU A 65 -6.50 -5.15 -5.37
CA LEU A 65 -6.31 -5.92 -6.61
C LEU A 65 -4.89 -5.79 -7.18
N GLN A 66 -4.15 -4.75 -6.84
CA GLN A 66 -2.83 -4.47 -7.40
C GLN A 66 -1.81 -5.61 -7.19
N PRO A 67 -1.64 -6.19 -5.98
CA PRO A 67 -0.73 -7.32 -5.79
C PRO A 67 -1.23 -8.60 -6.47
N ILE A 68 -2.55 -8.80 -6.57
CA ILE A 68 -3.14 -9.95 -7.27
C ILE A 68 -2.85 -9.86 -8.77
N PHE A 69 -3.06 -8.68 -9.38
CA PHE A 69 -2.64 -8.44 -10.77
C PHE A 69 -1.15 -8.74 -10.95
N SER A 70 -0.29 -8.20 -10.08
CA SER A 70 1.17 -8.42 -10.18
C SER A 70 1.54 -9.89 -10.06
N LEU A 71 0.83 -10.67 -9.25
CA LEU A 71 1.02 -12.11 -9.12
C LEU A 71 0.75 -12.82 -10.45
N PHE A 72 -0.42 -12.61 -11.03
CA PHE A 72 -0.85 -13.31 -12.26
C PHE A 72 -0.18 -12.79 -13.52
N ALA A 73 0.31 -11.54 -13.51
CA ALA A 73 1.11 -10.99 -14.60
C ALA A 73 2.62 -11.38 -14.54
N GLY A 74 3.05 -12.13 -13.53
CA GLY A 74 4.47 -12.47 -13.34
C GLY A 74 5.35 -11.28 -12.91
N LEU A 75 4.75 -10.27 -12.28
CA LEU A 75 5.38 -9.00 -11.88
C LEU A 75 5.46 -8.85 -10.35
N GLN A 76 5.63 -9.96 -9.63
CA GLN A 76 5.63 -10.00 -8.17
C GLN A 76 6.64 -9.00 -7.56
N GLY A 77 6.25 -8.37 -6.46
CA GLY A 77 7.08 -7.38 -5.76
C GLY A 77 7.13 -5.99 -6.43
N THR A 78 6.39 -5.80 -7.54
CA THR A 78 6.27 -4.48 -8.18
C THR A 78 4.87 -3.91 -7.99
N GLN A 79 4.80 -2.59 -7.75
CA GLN A 79 3.53 -1.87 -7.76
C GLN A 79 3.31 -1.28 -9.16
N ARG A 80 2.19 -1.61 -9.78
CA ARG A 80 1.81 -1.11 -11.11
C ARG A 80 0.54 -0.29 -11.00
N SER A 81 0.42 0.76 -11.82
CA SER A 81 -0.82 1.53 -11.89
C SER A 81 -1.95 0.71 -12.55
N VAL A 82 -3.20 1.11 -12.32
CA VAL A 82 -4.35 0.51 -13.01
C VAL A 82 -4.21 0.66 -14.53
N GLU A 83 -3.67 1.77 -14.99
CA GLU A 83 -3.40 2.02 -16.40
C GLU A 83 -2.42 1.00 -17.00
N ALA A 84 -1.35 0.65 -16.27
CA ALA A 84 -0.41 -0.38 -16.70
C ALA A 84 -1.06 -1.78 -16.78
N ALA A 85 -2.03 -2.07 -15.92
CA ALA A 85 -2.79 -3.32 -15.98
C ALA A 85 -3.79 -3.34 -17.15
N VAL A 86 -4.43 -2.21 -17.42
CA VAL A 86 -5.30 -2.00 -18.60
C VAL A 86 -4.50 -2.24 -19.88
N ASP A 87 -3.29 -1.68 -19.99
CA ASP A 87 -2.41 -1.89 -21.14
C ASP A 87 -1.94 -3.34 -21.27
N PHE A 88 -1.61 -3.98 -20.14
CA PHE A 88 -1.18 -5.38 -20.10
C PHE A 88 -2.26 -6.33 -20.69
N TYR A 89 -3.52 -6.13 -20.32
CA TYR A 89 -4.64 -6.93 -20.81
C TYR A 89 -5.25 -6.38 -22.11
N LYS A 90 -4.72 -5.27 -22.66
CA LYS A 90 -5.21 -4.61 -23.87
C LYS A 90 -6.69 -4.23 -23.77
N ILE A 91 -7.11 -3.75 -22.61
CA ILE A 91 -8.48 -3.26 -22.37
C ILE A 91 -8.64 -1.91 -23.07
N ASP A 92 -9.74 -1.73 -23.79
CA ASP A 92 -10.04 -0.49 -24.50
C ASP A 92 -10.19 0.69 -23.54
N LYS A 93 -9.43 1.77 -23.80
CA LYS A 93 -9.46 3.00 -23.01
C LYS A 93 -10.53 3.95 -23.56
N ASN A 94 -11.78 3.69 -23.22
CA ASN A 94 -12.92 4.50 -23.70
C ASN A 94 -13.25 5.69 -22.77
N GLU A 95 -12.61 5.81 -21.63
CA GLU A 95 -12.86 6.86 -20.64
C GLU A 95 -11.57 7.58 -20.26
N VAL A 96 -11.73 8.84 -19.84
CA VAL A 96 -10.59 9.65 -19.36
C VAL A 96 -10.06 9.06 -18.05
N VAL A 97 -8.82 8.57 -18.07
CA VAL A 97 -8.10 8.10 -16.89
C VAL A 97 -8.02 9.22 -15.83
N HIS A 98 -7.93 8.84 -14.57
CA HIS A 98 -7.94 9.74 -13.40
C HIS A 98 -9.31 10.35 -13.04
N SER A 99 -10.40 9.77 -13.54
CA SER A 99 -11.70 9.94 -12.90
C SER A 99 -12.01 8.72 -12.04
N SER A 100 -12.55 8.94 -10.83
CA SER A 100 -12.86 7.83 -9.90
C SER A 100 -13.79 6.77 -10.51
N THR A 101 -14.70 7.19 -11.39
CA THR A 101 -15.61 6.28 -12.11
C THR A 101 -14.86 5.44 -13.13
N ALA A 102 -14.00 6.05 -13.94
CA ALA A 102 -13.21 5.31 -14.93
C ALA A 102 -12.22 4.35 -14.25
N ASP A 103 -11.54 4.81 -13.21
CA ASP A 103 -10.60 3.98 -12.45
C ASP A 103 -11.30 2.78 -11.81
N ALA A 104 -12.52 2.94 -11.28
CA ALA A 104 -13.32 1.85 -10.74
C ALA A 104 -13.73 0.84 -11.85
N ARG A 105 -14.15 1.32 -13.02
CA ARG A 105 -14.50 0.45 -14.18
C ARG A 105 -13.29 -0.30 -14.71
N TYR A 106 -12.15 0.36 -14.83
CA TYR A 106 -10.91 -0.29 -15.26
C TYR A 106 -10.44 -1.31 -14.25
N THR A 107 -10.56 -1.05 -12.95
CA THR A 107 -10.27 -2.03 -11.90
C THR A 107 -11.17 -3.26 -12.03
N GLY A 108 -12.47 -3.08 -12.26
CA GLY A 108 -13.41 -4.17 -12.53
C GLY A 108 -13.06 -4.96 -13.79
N ALA A 109 -12.74 -4.27 -14.90
CA ALA A 109 -12.35 -4.93 -16.14
C ALA A 109 -11.05 -5.76 -15.97
N VAL A 110 -10.05 -5.22 -15.28
CA VAL A 110 -8.83 -5.97 -14.94
C VAL A 110 -9.13 -7.19 -14.08
N PHE A 111 -10.04 -7.07 -13.12
CA PHE A 111 -10.48 -8.21 -12.30
C PHE A 111 -11.10 -9.31 -13.14
N GLU A 112 -11.96 -8.98 -14.10
CA GLU A 112 -12.53 -9.94 -15.04
C GLU A 112 -11.46 -10.62 -15.90
N GLU A 113 -10.49 -9.86 -16.42
CA GLU A 113 -9.41 -10.41 -17.25
C GLU A 113 -8.51 -11.37 -16.44
N ILE A 114 -8.29 -11.11 -15.15
CA ILE A 114 -7.56 -12.05 -14.27
C ILE A 114 -8.29 -13.40 -14.23
N PHE A 115 -9.63 -13.42 -14.10
CA PHE A 115 -10.41 -14.66 -14.11
C PHE A 115 -10.42 -15.34 -15.47
N LYS A 116 -10.48 -14.61 -16.59
CA LYS A 116 -10.48 -15.18 -17.95
C LYS A 116 -9.18 -15.89 -18.27
N HIS A 117 -8.06 -15.36 -17.79
CA HIS A 117 -6.73 -15.85 -18.15
C HIS A 117 -6.13 -16.83 -17.15
N ASN A 118 -6.77 -17.07 -16.00
CA ASN A 118 -6.22 -17.91 -14.95
C ASN A 118 -7.25 -18.92 -14.43
N LYS A 119 -6.76 -19.98 -13.78
CA LYS A 119 -7.64 -20.98 -13.16
C LYS A 119 -8.46 -20.33 -12.03
N PRO A 120 -9.80 -20.42 -12.05
CA PRO A 120 -10.66 -19.80 -11.05
C PRO A 120 -10.27 -20.16 -9.61
N SER A 121 -9.88 -21.42 -9.34
CA SER A 121 -9.46 -21.84 -8.01
C SER A 121 -8.21 -21.10 -7.50
N ALA A 122 -7.25 -20.81 -8.40
CA ALA A 122 -6.06 -20.06 -8.04
C ALA A 122 -6.39 -18.59 -7.75
N VAL A 123 -7.30 -18.00 -8.56
CA VAL A 123 -7.75 -16.61 -8.35
C VAL A 123 -8.52 -16.49 -7.03
N ILE A 124 -9.46 -17.41 -6.76
CA ILE A 124 -10.22 -17.43 -5.50
C ILE A 124 -9.28 -17.60 -4.30
N SER A 125 -8.28 -18.48 -4.38
CA SER A 125 -7.28 -18.65 -3.33
C SER A 125 -6.49 -17.36 -3.07
N ALA A 126 -6.07 -16.66 -4.13
CA ALA A 126 -5.37 -15.38 -4.02
C ALA A 126 -6.26 -14.29 -3.39
N ILE A 127 -7.53 -14.22 -3.79
CA ILE A 127 -8.52 -13.29 -3.20
C ILE A 127 -8.70 -13.58 -1.71
N SER A 128 -8.96 -14.84 -1.34
CA SER A 128 -9.20 -15.24 0.05
C SER A 128 -8.01 -14.95 0.96
N SER A 129 -6.77 -15.09 0.43
CA SER A 129 -5.55 -14.81 1.19
C SER A 129 -5.16 -13.33 1.23
N SER A 130 -5.80 -12.48 0.40
CA SER A 130 -5.46 -11.06 0.25
C SER A 130 -6.57 -10.12 0.70
N SER A 131 -7.77 -10.64 0.94
CA SER A 131 -8.88 -9.84 1.48
C SER A 131 -8.61 -9.50 2.94
N ILE A 132 -8.79 -8.25 3.29
CA ILE A 132 -8.58 -7.71 4.64
C ILE A 132 -9.89 -7.20 5.23
N ASP A 133 -10.02 -7.31 6.53
CA ASP A 133 -11.00 -6.57 7.30
C ASP A 133 -10.37 -5.22 7.70
N PRO A 134 -10.80 -4.09 7.13
CA PRO A 134 -10.21 -2.80 7.44
C PRO A 134 -10.52 -2.31 8.86
N ASP A 135 -11.46 -2.96 9.57
CA ASP A 135 -11.77 -2.62 10.96
C ASP A 135 -10.83 -3.31 11.95
N VAL A 136 -10.09 -4.32 11.50
CA VAL A 136 -8.98 -4.88 12.24
C VAL A 136 -7.72 -4.06 11.95
N PRO A 137 -7.06 -3.49 12.98
CA PRO A 137 -5.81 -2.76 12.79
C PRO A 137 -4.76 -3.66 12.12
N SER A 138 -4.40 -3.33 10.89
CA SER A 138 -3.41 -4.09 10.10
C SER A 138 -2.08 -3.36 9.97
N ASP A 139 -2.10 -2.03 10.01
CA ASP A 139 -0.95 -1.16 9.86
C ASP A 139 -0.70 -0.36 11.13
N PHE A 140 0.51 -0.44 11.63
CA PHE A 140 0.98 0.28 12.80
C PHE A 140 2.12 1.19 12.38
N SER A 141 1.97 2.49 12.59
CA SER A 141 2.99 3.47 12.24
C SER A 141 3.57 4.13 13.48
N PHE A 142 4.86 4.42 13.39
CA PHE A 142 5.60 5.13 14.41
C PHE A 142 6.49 6.19 13.74
N VAL A 143 6.50 7.38 14.31
CA VAL A 143 7.43 8.44 13.93
C VAL A 143 8.28 8.76 15.13
N SER A 144 9.61 8.66 15.01
CA SER A 144 10.52 8.99 16.09
C SER A 144 10.50 10.48 16.41
N PRO A 145 10.90 10.88 17.62
CA PRO A 145 11.30 12.26 17.86
C PRO A 145 12.37 12.72 16.86
N GLU A 146 12.51 14.04 16.70
CA GLU A 146 13.57 14.62 15.89
C GLU A 146 14.94 14.39 16.53
N CYS A 147 15.92 14.02 15.72
CA CYS A 147 17.29 13.74 16.10
C CYS A 147 18.25 14.57 15.25
N LEU A 148 19.46 14.83 15.77
CA LEU A 148 20.48 15.57 15.05
C LEU A 148 21.09 14.76 13.90
N ASP A 149 21.03 13.43 13.97
CA ASP A 149 21.57 12.53 12.95
C ASP A 149 20.63 11.34 12.64
N GLY A 150 20.84 10.73 11.49
CA GLY A 150 20.01 9.63 11.01
C GLY A 150 20.22 8.32 11.79
N THR A 151 21.37 8.11 12.42
CA THR A 151 21.67 6.91 13.19
C THR A 151 20.86 6.90 14.47
N SER A 152 20.81 8.04 15.17
CA SER A 152 19.99 8.22 16.38
C SER A 152 18.49 8.04 16.07
N ALA A 153 18.02 8.57 14.94
CA ALA A 153 16.65 8.36 14.49
C ALA A 153 16.33 6.88 14.26
N PHE A 154 17.25 6.13 13.64
CA PHE A 154 17.12 4.68 13.48
C PHE A 154 17.07 3.93 14.80
N ALA A 155 17.99 4.25 15.72
CA ALA A 155 18.07 3.59 17.02
C ALA A 155 16.74 3.69 17.79
N THR A 156 16.07 4.84 17.70
CA THR A 156 14.76 5.05 18.32
C THR A 156 13.69 4.14 17.69
N SER A 157 13.76 3.91 16.39
CA SER A 157 12.77 3.06 15.68
C SER A 157 12.89 1.57 16.01
N VAL A 158 14.07 1.09 16.39
CA VAL A 158 14.30 -0.32 16.74
C VAL A 158 13.43 -0.73 17.93
N ASN A 159 13.16 0.15 18.88
CA ASN A 159 12.31 -0.14 20.03
C ASN A 159 10.84 -0.39 19.63
N PHE A 160 10.35 0.27 18.61
CA PHE A 160 9.01 0.05 18.07
C PHE A 160 8.83 -1.37 17.49
N MET A 161 9.89 -1.95 16.95
CA MET A 161 9.85 -3.26 16.30
C MET A 161 10.11 -4.45 17.23
N LYS A 162 10.29 -4.23 18.52
CA LYS A 162 10.60 -5.32 19.47
C LYS A 162 9.39 -6.13 19.89
N ASN A 163 8.23 -5.52 19.94
CA ASN A 163 7.02 -6.11 20.49
C ASN A 163 5.88 -6.10 19.49
N CYS A 164 5.02 -7.09 19.57
CA CYS A 164 3.80 -7.15 18.79
C CYS A 164 2.89 -5.96 19.15
N PRO A 165 2.42 -5.20 18.14
CA PRO A 165 1.58 -4.04 18.40
C PRO A 165 0.19 -4.38 18.93
N LEU A 166 -0.27 -5.63 18.79
CA LEU A 166 -1.56 -6.09 19.32
C LEU A 166 -1.48 -6.61 20.75
N CYS A 167 -0.52 -7.50 21.06
CA CYS A 167 -0.46 -8.17 22.37
C CYS A 167 0.72 -7.71 23.24
N GLY A 168 1.60 -6.86 22.75
CA GLY A 168 2.78 -6.39 23.48
C GLY A 168 3.89 -7.44 23.68
N LYS A 169 3.68 -8.69 23.27
CA LYS A 169 4.67 -9.77 23.42
C LYS A 169 5.86 -9.56 22.50
N LYS A 170 7.03 -10.00 22.96
CA LYS A 170 8.28 -9.91 22.21
C LYS A 170 8.19 -10.68 20.90
N LEU A 171 8.62 -10.05 19.82
CA LEU A 171 8.65 -10.65 18.48
C LEU A 171 9.92 -11.49 18.31
N SER A 172 9.80 -12.60 17.59
CA SER A 172 10.92 -13.35 17.04
C SER A 172 11.30 -12.80 15.66
N VAL A 173 12.54 -13.04 15.26
CA VAL A 173 13.08 -12.52 13.99
C VAL A 173 13.09 -13.65 12.97
N LYS A 174 12.35 -13.48 11.87
CA LYS A 174 12.37 -14.40 10.71
C LYS A 174 13.45 -14.00 9.70
N ILE A 175 13.44 -12.74 9.28
CA ILE A 175 14.49 -12.16 8.45
C ILE A 175 15.09 -11.00 9.25
N PRO A 176 16.39 -11.09 9.63
CA PRO A 176 17.07 -10.03 10.34
C PRO A 176 16.99 -8.70 9.58
N SER A 177 16.92 -7.61 10.32
CA SER A 177 16.85 -6.30 9.70
C SER A 177 18.09 -6.01 8.84
N PHE A 178 17.86 -5.53 7.66
CA PHE A 178 18.91 -5.09 6.74
C PHE A 178 18.53 -3.74 6.13
N ARG A 179 19.53 -2.94 5.85
CA ARG A 179 19.36 -1.60 5.31
C ARG A 179 19.78 -1.56 3.84
N ILE A 180 18.89 -1.03 3.01
CA ILE A 180 19.20 -0.73 1.63
C ILE A 180 18.77 0.70 1.30
N ARG A 181 19.70 1.52 0.82
CA ARG A 181 19.51 2.96 0.59
C ARG A 181 18.99 3.67 1.86
N LYS A 182 17.78 4.24 1.79
CA LYS A 182 17.14 5.01 2.88
C LYS A 182 16.12 4.18 3.67
N SER A 183 16.01 2.88 3.41
CA SER A 183 15.01 2.02 4.04
C SER A 183 15.67 0.83 4.71
N GLN A 184 15.17 0.47 5.88
CA GLN A 184 15.47 -0.77 6.57
C GLN A 184 14.25 -1.67 6.50
N TYR A 185 14.45 -2.95 6.26
CA TYR A 185 13.40 -3.96 6.17
C TYR A 185 13.67 -5.08 7.17
N ALA A 186 12.61 -5.67 7.71
CA ALA A 186 12.67 -6.87 8.52
C ALA A 186 11.38 -7.68 8.35
N LEU A 187 11.47 -8.99 8.60
CA LEU A 187 10.32 -9.86 8.79
C LEU A 187 10.39 -10.44 10.20
N LEU A 188 9.35 -10.23 10.96
CA LEU A 188 9.23 -10.56 12.38
C LEU A 188 8.05 -11.52 12.56
N GLU A 189 7.95 -12.17 13.71
CA GLU A 189 6.87 -13.09 14.01
C GLU A 189 6.37 -12.93 15.44
N CYS A 190 5.07 -12.83 15.58
CA CYS A 190 4.35 -13.02 16.84
C CYS A 190 3.76 -14.42 16.90
N ARG A 191 4.01 -15.16 17.95
CA ARG A 191 3.46 -16.53 18.12
C ARG A 191 1.93 -16.59 18.10
N GLU A 192 1.26 -15.49 18.47
CA GLU A 192 -0.21 -15.43 18.56
C GLU A 192 -0.85 -14.79 17.32
N HIS A 193 -0.14 -13.82 16.70
CA HIS A 193 -0.74 -13.01 15.62
C HIS A 193 -0.08 -13.23 14.26
N GLY A 194 0.91 -14.13 14.17
CA GLY A 194 1.59 -14.46 12.93
C GLY A 194 2.70 -13.47 12.56
N GLU A 195 3.03 -13.41 11.30
CA GLU A 195 4.20 -12.72 10.81
C GLU A 195 3.92 -11.26 10.49
N LEU A 196 4.91 -10.40 10.75
CA LEU A 196 4.84 -8.97 10.57
C LEU A 196 5.99 -8.48 9.68
N PHE A 197 5.60 -7.75 8.64
CA PHE A 197 6.50 -6.95 7.83
C PHE A 197 6.84 -5.65 8.57
N SER A 198 8.09 -5.24 8.53
CA SER A 198 8.51 -3.94 9.05
C SER A 198 9.39 -3.19 8.07
N ARG A 199 9.10 -1.90 7.90
CA ARG A 199 9.92 -0.99 7.12
C ARG A 199 10.11 0.32 7.87
N THR A 200 11.37 0.74 8.00
CA THR A 200 11.75 2.04 8.57
C THR A 200 12.45 2.89 7.51
N ARG A 201 12.10 4.17 7.43
CA ARG A 201 12.79 5.17 6.62
C ARG A 201 13.25 6.34 7.48
N VAL A 202 14.52 6.71 7.35
CA VAL A 202 15.01 7.98 7.89
C VAL A 202 14.69 9.10 6.90
N LYS A 203 14.10 10.14 7.42
CA LYS A 203 13.75 11.35 6.68
C LYS A 203 14.41 12.57 7.32
N LYS A 204 14.53 13.65 6.57
CA LYS A 204 15.04 14.95 7.04
C LYS A 204 13.91 15.97 6.91
N ASN A 205 13.68 16.75 7.97
CA ASN A 205 12.69 17.82 7.94
C ASN A 205 13.25 19.12 7.33
N LYS A 206 12.43 20.14 7.22
CA LYS A 206 12.84 21.44 6.67
C LYS A 206 13.87 22.17 7.54
N ALA A 207 13.89 21.91 8.85
CA ALA A 207 14.85 22.47 9.80
C ALA A 207 16.22 21.76 9.77
N GLY A 208 16.33 20.66 9.04
CA GLY A 208 17.58 19.91 8.92
C GLY A 208 17.70 18.73 9.88
N ASN A 209 16.76 18.53 10.81
CA ASN A 209 16.73 17.42 11.75
C ASN A 209 16.24 16.13 11.07
N TYR A 210 16.68 15.00 11.65
CA TYR A 210 16.31 13.66 11.15
C TYR A 210 15.23 13.04 12.02
N TYR A 211 14.38 12.23 11.41
CA TYR A 211 13.41 11.39 12.10
C TYR A 211 13.23 10.08 11.35
N ALA A 212 12.86 9.03 12.06
CA ALA A 212 12.51 7.74 11.47
C ALA A 212 10.99 7.60 11.37
N ALA A 213 10.52 7.24 10.18
CA ALA A 213 9.14 6.83 9.95
C ALA A 213 9.12 5.31 9.73
N SER A 214 8.51 4.59 10.66
CA SER A 214 8.41 3.14 10.68
C SER A 214 6.97 2.70 10.46
N VAL A 215 6.80 1.64 9.69
CA VAL A 215 5.53 0.94 9.51
C VAL A 215 5.76 -0.52 9.88
N MET A 216 4.86 -1.09 10.63
CA MET A 216 4.76 -2.52 10.90
C MET A 216 3.35 -2.97 10.54
N ARG A 217 3.21 -4.09 9.85
CA ARG A 217 1.91 -4.68 9.50
C ARG A 217 1.98 -6.19 9.41
N PHE A 218 0.83 -6.84 9.45
CA PHE A 218 0.78 -8.27 9.16
C PHE A 218 1.28 -8.52 7.75
N ALA A 219 2.20 -9.47 7.61
CA ALA A 219 2.88 -9.73 6.36
C ALA A 219 1.94 -10.38 5.35
N THR A 220 1.81 -9.76 4.20
CA THR A 220 1.15 -10.32 3.02
C THR A 220 2.14 -11.07 2.15
N GLN A 221 1.67 -11.91 1.23
CA GLN A 221 2.54 -12.56 0.27
C GLN A 221 3.42 -11.57 -0.51
N ASN A 222 2.87 -10.39 -0.82
CA ASN A 222 3.62 -9.33 -1.51
C ASN A 222 4.76 -8.76 -0.64
N ASP A 223 4.59 -8.71 0.68
CA ASP A 223 5.65 -8.28 1.59
C ASP A 223 6.80 -9.28 1.63
N TYR A 224 6.51 -10.57 1.56
CA TYR A 224 7.55 -11.60 1.44
C TYR A 224 8.38 -11.43 0.18
N TRP A 225 7.74 -11.25 -0.96
CA TRP A 225 8.44 -11.02 -2.22
C TRP A 225 9.25 -9.73 -2.20
N LEU A 226 8.68 -8.66 -1.62
CA LEU A 226 9.39 -7.40 -1.46
C LEU A 226 10.65 -7.56 -0.60
N VAL A 227 10.51 -8.19 0.57
CA VAL A 227 11.64 -8.40 1.49
C VAL A 227 12.68 -9.33 0.86
N ALA A 228 12.27 -10.41 0.21
CA ALA A 228 13.17 -11.35 -0.48
C ALA A 228 13.95 -10.65 -1.59
N SER A 229 13.27 -9.93 -2.47
CA SER A 229 13.90 -9.16 -3.56
C SER A 229 14.88 -8.10 -3.03
N LYS A 230 14.50 -7.38 -1.94
CA LYS A 230 15.39 -6.39 -1.33
C LYS A 230 16.56 -7.05 -0.60
N LYS A 231 16.37 -8.21 -0.02
CA LYS A 231 17.45 -8.96 0.61
C LYS A 231 18.46 -9.48 -0.41
N GLU A 232 17.99 -10.00 -1.53
CA GLU A 232 18.85 -10.39 -2.64
C GLU A 232 19.66 -9.20 -3.21
N GLU A 233 18.99 -8.03 -3.39
CA GLU A 233 19.64 -6.79 -3.79
C GLU A 233 20.72 -6.38 -2.78
N PHE A 234 20.42 -6.49 -1.47
CA PHE A 234 21.37 -6.18 -0.40
C PHE A 234 22.56 -7.14 -0.37
N ASP A 235 22.32 -8.43 -0.49
CA ASP A 235 23.36 -9.46 -0.47
C ASP A 235 24.33 -9.30 -1.67
N LYS A 236 23.82 -8.84 -2.81
CA LYS A 236 24.62 -8.62 -4.02
C LYS A 236 25.36 -7.27 -4.06
N TYR A 237 24.73 -6.20 -3.56
CA TYR A 237 25.21 -4.83 -3.75
C TYR A 237 25.45 -4.05 -2.44
N GLY A 238 25.15 -4.66 -1.27
CA GLY A 238 25.23 -4.02 0.03
C GLY A 238 24.19 -2.90 0.24
N GLU A 239 24.46 -2.02 1.18
CA GLU A 239 23.54 -0.93 1.56
C GLU A 239 23.23 0.06 0.42
N LYS A 240 24.12 0.22 -0.54
CA LYS A 240 23.92 1.15 -1.68
C LYS A 240 22.87 0.65 -2.67
N GLY A 241 22.62 -0.67 -2.70
CA GLY A 241 21.70 -1.30 -3.62
C GLY A 241 22.19 -1.34 -5.08
N LYS A 242 21.34 -1.83 -5.98
CA LYS A 242 21.65 -1.91 -7.42
C LYS A 242 22.05 -0.53 -7.97
N PRO A 243 23.14 -0.43 -8.75
CA PRO A 243 23.47 0.82 -9.45
C PRO A 243 22.29 1.33 -10.29
N VAL A 244 22.02 2.62 -10.22
CA VAL A 244 21.01 3.24 -11.09
C VAL A 244 21.62 3.32 -12.47
N GLU A 245 21.08 2.59 -13.44
CA GLU A 245 21.40 2.80 -14.86
C GLU A 245 20.98 4.23 -15.19
N LYS A 246 21.96 5.09 -15.53
CA LYS A 246 21.66 6.40 -16.09
C LYS A 246 21.01 6.16 -17.45
N THR A 247 19.71 6.42 -17.55
CA THR A 247 19.07 6.56 -18.85
C THR A 247 19.72 7.75 -19.55
N GLU A 248 20.37 7.49 -20.68
CA GLU A 248 20.95 8.48 -21.59
C GLU A 248 19.83 9.33 -22.23
N THR A 249 19.31 10.30 -21.51
CA THR A 249 18.30 11.25 -22.05
C THR A 249 18.53 12.68 -21.57
N GLU A 250 19.77 13.07 -21.21
CA GLU A 250 20.09 14.47 -20.87
C GLU A 250 21.33 15.04 -21.62
N GLU A 251 21.73 14.50 -22.75
CA GLU A 251 22.84 15.06 -23.55
C GLU A 251 22.42 15.74 -24.87
N ASN A 252 21.15 16.10 -25.05
CA ASN A 252 20.77 16.92 -26.22
C ASN A 252 19.91 18.13 -25.83
N ALA A 253 20.45 19.02 -25.02
CA ALA A 253 19.96 20.39 -24.84
C ALA A 253 21.12 21.32 -24.54
N THR A 254 21.90 21.60 -25.58
CA THR A 254 22.76 22.78 -25.67
C THR A 254 22.36 23.62 -26.88
#